data_8db3343dd01f4d5380a1a882644bb259
#
_entry.id   8db3343dd01f4d5380a1a882644bb259
#
_cell.length_a   1.000
_cell.length_b   1.000
_cell.length_c   1.000
_cell.angle_alpha   90.00
_cell.angle_beta   90.00
_cell.angle_gamma   90.00
#
_symmetry.space_group_name_H-M   'P 1'
#
loop_
_entity.id
_entity.type
_entity.pdbx_description
1 polymer ?
#
loop_
_entity_poly.entity_id
_entity_poly.type
_entity_poly.pdbx_seq_one_letter_code
_entity_poly.pdbx_strand_id
1 'polypeptide(L)'
;LILPRPINNHLNMWVAVGGTPESVLRAGNLGLPVMFAIIGGNPAQFKPLFDYYKKVYNLAGHSENKMQVGVHMHAFFGEKSGAVANEYYPVYAAQMNRIGQTRGWPAYSQNQYDIGRGKNGHLIIGDASEAVEKILQMQEMFGLTRFSAHMDMGGPSHTSLMKSIEIFGDKISPKVRAALKQKG
;
A
#
# COMPACT_ATOMS: atom_id res chain seq x y z
N LEU A 1 27.54 19.02 -5.84
CA LEU A 1 26.36 19.88 -6.00
C LEU A 1 25.27 19.10 -6.74
N ILE A 2 24.08 18.92 -6.12
CA ILE A 2 22.92 18.26 -6.76
C ILE A 2 21.96 19.35 -7.26
N LEU A 3 21.58 19.28 -8.54
CA LEU A 3 20.69 20.22 -9.20
C LEU A 3 19.54 19.47 -9.91
N PRO A 4 18.34 20.07 -10.04
CA PRO A 4 17.93 21.39 -9.54
C PRO A 4 17.75 21.39 -8.02
N ARG A 5 17.90 22.55 -7.39
CA ARG A 5 17.60 22.71 -5.96
C ARG A 5 16.09 22.71 -5.72
N PRO A 6 15.60 22.14 -4.62
CA PRO A 6 14.17 22.22 -4.29
C PRO A 6 13.77 23.69 -4.00
N ILE A 7 12.61 24.09 -4.49
CA ILE A 7 12.07 25.46 -4.34
C ILE A 7 11.98 25.86 -2.86
N ASN A 8 11.58 24.93 -1.99
CA ASN A 8 11.39 25.20 -0.56
C ASN A 8 12.61 24.84 0.29
N ASN A 9 13.80 24.70 -0.31
CA ASN A 9 15.05 24.31 0.35
C ASN A 9 15.02 22.96 1.10
N HIS A 10 13.95 22.17 0.98
CA HIS A 10 13.82 20.83 1.55
C HIS A 10 13.10 19.89 0.60
N LEU A 11 13.32 18.60 0.78
CA LEU A 11 12.61 17.52 0.08
C LEU A 11 11.67 16.79 1.04
N ASN A 12 10.44 16.54 0.60
CA ASN A 12 9.54 15.65 1.31
C ASN A 12 9.98 14.21 1.07
N MET A 13 10.64 13.63 2.06
CA MET A 13 11.16 12.26 1.97
C MET A 13 10.30 11.30 2.78
N TRP A 14 10.10 10.11 2.24
CA TRP A 14 9.46 8.98 2.90
C TRP A 14 10.43 7.81 2.93
N VAL A 15 10.53 7.13 4.08
CA VAL A 15 11.34 5.91 4.20
C VAL A 15 10.48 4.71 3.86
N ALA A 16 10.85 3.96 2.82
CA ALA A 16 10.20 2.70 2.49
C ALA A 16 10.62 1.60 3.47
N VAL A 17 9.64 0.87 4.00
CA VAL A 17 9.85 -0.23 4.95
C VAL A 17 9.23 -1.50 4.38
N GLY A 18 10.09 -2.46 4.02
CA GLY A 18 9.68 -3.77 3.48
C GLY A 18 9.65 -4.89 4.51
N GLY A 19 9.87 -4.58 5.79
CA GLY A 19 9.87 -5.59 6.87
C GLY A 19 11.09 -5.54 7.79
N THR A 20 12.06 -4.63 7.57
CA THR A 20 13.29 -4.56 8.39
C THR A 20 13.16 -3.54 9.53
N PRO A 21 13.41 -3.95 10.79
CA PRO A 21 13.39 -3.04 11.94
C PRO A 21 14.38 -1.86 11.85
N GLU A 22 15.51 -2.06 11.16
CA GLU A 22 16.55 -1.02 10.99
C GLU A 22 16.05 0.17 10.18
N SER A 23 15.21 -0.08 9.16
CA SER A 23 14.59 1.00 8.38
C SER A 23 13.59 1.80 9.22
N VAL A 24 12.85 1.12 10.09
CA VAL A 24 11.92 1.74 11.05
C VAL A 24 12.68 2.58 12.06
N LEU A 25 13.75 2.03 12.64
CA LEU A 25 14.61 2.73 13.61
C LEU A 25 15.19 4.02 13.02
N ARG A 26 15.73 3.93 11.79
CA ARG A 26 16.29 5.09 11.09
C ARG A 26 15.24 6.17 10.84
N ALA A 27 14.06 5.78 10.35
CA ALA A 27 12.98 6.71 10.08
C ALA A 27 12.48 7.40 11.35
N GLY A 28 12.26 6.64 12.43
CA GLY A 28 11.80 7.15 13.72
C GLY A 28 12.80 8.13 14.34
N ASN A 29 14.10 7.79 14.37
CA ASN A 29 15.14 8.67 14.90
C ASN A 29 15.26 9.99 14.13
N LEU A 30 15.08 9.95 12.80
CA LEU A 30 15.15 11.14 11.94
C LEU A 30 13.83 11.92 11.86
N GLY A 31 12.76 11.46 12.49
CA GLY A 31 11.43 12.08 12.40
C GLY A 31 10.84 12.03 10.98
N LEU A 32 11.28 11.08 10.14
CA LEU A 32 10.84 10.96 8.76
C LEU A 32 9.58 10.07 8.65
N PRO A 33 8.65 10.41 7.74
CA PRO A 33 7.52 9.56 7.40
C PRO A 33 7.92 8.16 6.93
N VAL A 34 7.08 7.16 7.22
CA VAL A 34 7.29 5.78 6.75
C VAL A 34 6.22 5.35 5.76
N MET A 35 6.63 4.57 4.76
CA MET A 35 5.77 3.88 3.82
C MET A 35 6.00 2.38 3.95
N PHE A 36 5.06 1.64 4.55
CA PHE A 36 5.12 0.19 4.64
C PHE A 36 4.73 -0.44 3.30
N ALA A 37 5.64 -1.19 2.69
CA ALA A 37 5.39 -1.94 1.46
C ALA A 37 4.74 -3.28 1.82
N ILE A 38 3.40 -3.29 1.92
CA ILE A 38 2.60 -4.49 2.21
C ILE A 38 2.25 -5.17 0.89
N ILE A 39 3.24 -5.84 0.31
CA ILE A 39 3.15 -6.49 -1.01
C ILE A 39 3.11 -8.03 -0.93
N GLY A 40 2.95 -8.58 0.26
CA GLY A 40 2.83 -10.02 0.53
C GLY A 40 2.38 -10.30 1.96
N GLY A 41 1.81 -11.48 2.17
CA GLY A 41 1.39 -11.95 3.49
C GLY A 41 0.13 -11.27 4.06
N ASN A 42 -0.05 -11.41 5.37
CA ASN A 42 -1.14 -10.75 6.09
C ASN A 42 -0.68 -9.35 6.55
N PRO A 43 -1.39 -8.27 6.21
CA PRO A 43 -1.07 -6.91 6.66
C PRO A 43 -0.86 -6.79 8.18
N ALA A 44 -1.60 -7.54 9.00
CA ALA A 44 -1.45 -7.51 10.46
C ALA A 44 -0.03 -7.86 10.95
N GLN A 45 0.76 -8.57 10.16
CA GLN A 45 2.17 -8.89 10.48
C GLN A 45 3.07 -7.66 10.52
N PHE A 46 2.65 -6.55 9.92
CA PHE A 46 3.37 -5.27 9.96
C PHE A 46 3.09 -4.45 11.23
N LYS A 47 2.05 -4.81 12.01
CA LYS A 47 1.66 -4.07 13.21
C LYS A 47 2.81 -3.90 14.22
N PRO A 48 3.63 -4.92 14.54
CA PRO A 48 4.77 -4.75 15.43
C PRO A 48 5.80 -3.73 14.92
N LEU A 49 6.05 -3.68 13.61
CA LEU A 49 6.96 -2.69 13.02
C LEU A 49 6.41 -1.27 13.09
N PHE A 50 5.09 -1.13 12.88
CA PHE A 50 4.42 0.16 13.05
C PHE A 50 4.50 0.64 14.51
N ASP A 51 4.21 -0.22 15.49
CA ASP A 51 4.29 0.12 16.91
C ASP A 51 5.74 0.46 17.32
N TYR A 52 6.72 -0.23 16.76
CA TYR A 52 8.12 0.08 16.94
C TYR A 52 8.50 1.45 16.37
N TYR A 53 8.00 1.79 15.16
CA TYR A 53 8.18 3.12 14.57
C TYR A 53 7.64 4.22 15.49
N LYS A 54 6.39 4.07 15.95
CA LYS A 54 5.75 5.02 16.86
C LYS A 54 6.55 5.21 18.15
N LYS A 55 7.02 4.10 18.74
CA LYS A 55 7.86 4.14 19.93
C LYS A 55 9.16 4.88 19.70
N VAL A 56 9.90 4.57 18.65
CA VAL A 56 11.18 5.22 18.32
C VAL A 56 10.99 6.70 18.03
N TYR A 57 9.97 7.04 17.22
CA TYR A 57 9.63 8.42 16.87
C TYR A 57 9.40 9.29 18.10
N ASN A 58 8.61 8.80 19.05
CA ASN A 58 8.31 9.50 20.29
C ASN A 58 9.52 9.59 21.22
N LEU A 59 10.33 8.52 21.35
CA LEU A 59 11.56 8.53 22.15
C LEU A 59 12.61 9.49 21.60
N ALA A 60 12.64 9.71 20.28
CA ALA A 60 13.50 10.70 19.65
C ALA A 60 13.02 12.16 19.84
N GLY A 61 11.91 12.38 20.56
CA GLY A 61 11.39 13.71 20.88
C GLY A 61 10.59 14.37 19.76
N HIS A 62 10.20 13.61 18.73
CA HIS A 62 9.38 14.15 17.66
C HIS A 62 7.90 14.23 18.06
N SER A 63 7.21 15.26 17.58
CA SER A 63 5.81 15.53 17.91
C SER A 63 4.87 14.55 17.19
N GLU A 64 4.05 13.80 17.93
CA GLU A 64 3.16 12.77 17.41
C GLU A 64 2.18 13.30 16.36
N ASN A 65 1.74 14.55 16.47
CA ASN A 65 0.84 15.18 15.50
C ASN A 65 1.50 15.43 14.12
N LYS A 66 2.83 15.33 14.02
CA LYS A 66 3.58 15.40 12.77
C LYS A 66 3.91 14.02 12.19
N MET A 67 3.61 12.95 12.93
CA MET A 67 3.87 11.60 12.47
C MET A 67 3.05 11.28 11.22
N GLN A 68 3.71 10.77 10.20
CA GLN A 68 3.04 10.35 8.97
C GLN A 68 3.36 8.90 8.68
N VAL A 69 2.32 8.12 8.43
CA VAL A 69 2.40 6.70 8.11
C VAL A 69 1.62 6.42 6.84
N GLY A 70 2.26 5.72 5.91
CA GLY A 70 1.63 5.25 4.70
C GLY A 70 1.74 3.74 4.54
N VAL A 71 0.82 3.17 3.76
CA VAL A 71 0.94 1.82 3.22
C VAL A 71 0.93 1.87 1.69
N HIS A 72 1.72 0.99 1.10
CA HIS A 72 1.81 0.75 -0.33
C HIS A 72 1.39 -0.69 -0.59
N MET A 73 0.34 -0.89 -1.38
CA MET A 73 -0.24 -2.21 -1.66
C MET A 73 -0.50 -2.36 -3.16
N HIS A 74 -0.37 -3.60 -3.66
CA HIS A 74 -0.80 -3.91 -5.02
C HIS A 74 -2.32 -3.82 -5.09
N ALA A 75 -2.82 -3.09 -6.08
CA ALA A 75 -4.25 -2.81 -6.22
C ALA A 75 -4.65 -2.80 -7.69
N PHE A 76 -5.90 -3.21 -7.99
CA PHE A 76 -6.49 -3.07 -9.31
C PHE A 76 -8.01 -3.07 -9.19
N PHE A 77 -8.68 -2.13 -9.84
CA PHE A 77 -10.10 -1.88 -9.61
C PHE A 77 -10.92 -2.02 -10.89
N GLY A 78 -12.12 -2.59 -10.75
CA GLY A 78 -13.10 -2.71 -11.83
C GLY A 78 -14.53 -2.51 -11.33
N GLU A 79 -15.50 -2.54 -12.26
CA GLU A 79 -16.92 -2.38 -11.90
C GLU A 79 -17.49 -3.61 -11.17
N LYS A 80 -16.95 -4.79 -11.44
CA LYS A 80 -17.37 -6.07 -10.84
C LYS A 80 -16.15 -6.82 -10.32
N SER A 81 -16.15 -7.15 -9.05
CA SER A 81 -15.03 -7.78 -8.35
C SER A 81 -14.53 -9.06 -9.04
N GLY A 82 -15.42 -10.01 -9.33
CA GLY A 82 -15.04 -11.26 -9.99
C GLY A 82 -14.48 -11.06 -11.41
N ALA A 83 -15.02 -10.13 -12.18
CA ALA A 83 -14.57 -9.87 -13.54
C ALA A 83 -13.15 -9.28 -13.55
N VAL A 84 -12.90 -8.23 -12.75
CA VAL A 84 -11.58 -7.61 -12.67
C VAL A 84 -10.54 -8.55 -12.09
N ALA A 85 -10.92 -9.39 -11.13
CA ALA A 85 -10.02 -10.39 -10.56
C ALA A 85 -9.55 -11.41 -11.61
N ASN A 86 -10.47 -11.92 -12.41
CA ASN A 86 -10.17 -12.90 -13.47
C ASN A 86 -9.35 -12.26 -14.61
N GLU A 87 -9.67 -11.02 -14.97
CA GLU A 87 -8.91 -10.26 -15.98
C GLU A 87 -7.47 -10.02 -15.54
N TYR A 88 -7.27 -9.62 -14.28
CA TYR A 88 -5.96 -9.19 -13.80
C TYR A 88 -5.06 -10.35 -13.34
N TYR A 89 -5.62 -11.50 -12.95
CA TYR A 89 -4.84 -12.63 -12.46
C TYR A 89 -3.70 -13.06 -13.39
N PRO A 90 -3.91 -13.31 -14.70
CA PRO A 90 -2.83 -13.77 -15.58
C PRO A 90 -1.69 -12.73 -15.67
N VAL A 91 -2.01 -11.45 -15.70
CA VAL A 91 -1.03 -10.35 -15.75
C VAL A 91 -0.21 -10.30 -14.46
N TYR A 92 -0.88 -10.36 -13.32
CA TYR A 92 -0.26 -10.35 -12.00
C TYR A 92 0.60 -11.58 -11.77
N ALA A 93 0.07 -12.78 -12.07
CA ALA A 93 0.77 -14.05 -11.91
C ALA A 93 2.03 -14.14 -12.79
N ALA A 94 1.97 -13.68 -14.03
CA ALA A 94 3.14 -13.62 -14.90
C ALA A 94 4.27 -12.76 -14.29
N GLN A 95 3.94 -11.60 -13.73
CA GLN A 95 4.91 -10.74 -13.07
C GLN A 95 5.47 -11.37 -11.79
N MET A 96 4.61 -11.98 -10.96
CA MET A 96 5.05 -12.66 -9.75
C MET A 96 5.96 -13.85 -10.07
N ASN A 97 5.68 -14.60 -11.12
CA ASN A 97 6.54 -15.67 -11.62
C ASN A 97 7.91 -15.14 -12.10
N ARG A 98 7.93 -14.02 -12.84
CA ARG A 98 9.18 -13.39 -13.26
C ARG A 98 10.05 -12.96 -12.09
N ILE A 99 9.45 -12.36 -11.06
CA ILE A 99 10.16 -11.99 -9.83
C ILE A 99 10.61 -13.24 -9.08
N GLY A 100 9.75 -14.25 -8.99
CA GLY A 100 9.99 -15.50 -8.28
C GLY A 100 11.17 -16.29 -8.84
N GLN A 101 11.36 -16.30 -10.18
CA GLN A 101 12.48 -16.97 -10.82
C GLN A 101 13.84 -16.52 -10.29
N THR A 102 14.01 -15.22 -10.03
CA THR A 102 15.26 -14.67 -9.48
C THR A 102 15.45 -14.95 -7.98
N ARG A 103 14.41 -15.43 -7.31
CA ARG A 103 14.36 -15.63 -5.84
C ARG A 103 14.15 -17.10 -5.44
N GLY A 104 14.05 -18.00 -6.42
CA GLY A 104 13.79 -19.42 -6.18
C GLY A 104 12.38 -19.71 -5.62
N TRP A 105 11.40 -18.82 -5.90
CA TRP A 105 10.02 -19.06 -5.46
C TRP A 105 9.30 -20.04 -6.38
N PRO A 106 8.36 -20.83 -5.85
CA PRO A 106 7.48 -21.65 -6.70
C PRO A 106 6.59 -20.77 -7.58
N ALA A 107 5.98 -21.38 -8.59
CA ALA A 107 5.02 -20.70 -9.46
C ALA A 107 3.85 -20.12 -8.64
N TYR A 108 3.49 -18.88 -8.95
CA TYR A 108 2.39 -18.18 -8.27
C TYR A 108 1.05 -18.74 -8.70
N SER A 109 0.30 -19.29 -7.75
CA SER A 109 -0.95 -19.99 -8.00
C SER A 109 -2.19 -19.09 -7.89
N GLN A 110 -3.29 -19.53 -8.52
CA GLN A 110 -4.61 -18.90 -8.35
C GLN A 110 -5.02 -18.85 -6.89
N ASN A 111 -4.79 -19.93 -6.14
CA ASN A 111 -5.12 -19.99 -4.71
C ASN A 111 -4.37 -18.93 -3.88
N GLN A 112 -3.08 -18.69 -4.15
CA GLN A 112 -2.31 -17.61 -3.51
C GLN A 112 -2.89 -16.24 -3.84
N TYR A 113 -3.32 -16.03 -5.08
CA TYR A 113 -3.97 -14.79 -5.50
C TYR A 113 -5.29 -14.56 -4.79
N ASP A 114 -6.14 -15.57 -4.71
CA ASP A 114 -7.45 -15.50 -4.06
C ASP A 114 -7.33 -15.27 -2.55
N ILE A 115 -6.38 -15.94 -1.88
CA ILE A 115 -6.03 -15.69 -0.48
C ILE A 115 -5.54 -14.24 -0.31
N GLY A 116 -4.66 -13.77 -1.22
CA GLY A 116 -4.16 -12.40 -1.22
C GLY A 116 -5.25 -11.34 -1.38
N ARG A 117 -6.29 -11.62 -2.16
CA ARG A 117 -7.48 -10.78 -2.33
C ARG A 117 -8.44 -10.85 -1.14
N GLY A 118 -8.41 -11.93 -0.38
CA GLY A 118 -9.28 -12.13 0.78
C GLY A 118 -9.17 -11.00 1.81
N LYS A 119 -10.09 -10.97 2.78
CA LYS A 119 -10.21 -9.91 3.80
C LYS A 119 -8.89 -9.58 4.50
N ASN A 120 -8.10 -10.59 4.84
CA ASN A 120 -6.82 -10.43 5.55
C ASN A 120 -5.60 -10.51 4.61
N GLY A 121 -5.82 -10.42 3.31
CA GLY A 121 -4.74 -10.49 2.32
C GLY A 121 -4.20 -9.10 1.93
N HIS A 122 -3.07 -9.13 1.23
CA HIS A 122 -2.31 -7.93 0.86
C HIS A 122 -2.73 -7.31 -0.49
N LEU A 123 -3.63 -7.94 -1.25
CA LEU A 123 -4.09 -7.43 -2.55
C LEU A 123 -5.40 -6.69 -2.40
N ILE A 124 -5.50 -5.50 -3.00
CA ILE A 124 -6.75 -4.75 -3.11
C ILE A 124 -7.21 -4.81 -4.57
N ILE A 125 -7.72 -5.98 -4.96
CA ILE A 125 -8.16 -6.23 -6.34
C ILE A 125 -9.64 -6.62 -6.29
N GLY A 126 -10.50 -5.75 -6.81
CA GLY A 126 -11.94 -5.93 -6.73
C GLY A 126 -12.72 -4.70 -7.17
N ASP A 127 -13.96 -4.58 -6.72
CA ASP A 127 -14.78 -3.41 -6.97
C ASP A 127 -14.54 -2.27 -5.94
N ALA A 128 -15.21 -1.16 -6.16
CA ALA A 128 -15.04 0.01 -5.32
C ALA A 128 -15.46 -0.22 -3.85
N SER A 129 -16.45 -1.08 -3.59
CA SER A 129 -16.93 -1.35 -2.23
C SER A 129 -15.90 -2.14 -1.44
N GLU A 130 -15.40 -3.23 -2.01
CA GLU A 130 -14.33 -4.05 -1.41
C GLU A 130 -13.05 -3.24 -1.15
N ALA A 131 -12.70 -2.37 -2.10
CA ALA A 131 -11.53 -1.50 -1.97
C ALA A 131 -11.67 -0.50 -0.81
N VAL A 132 -12.82 0.16 -0.69
CA VAL A 132 -13.11 1.09 0.41
C VAL A 132 -13.03 0.38 1.76
N GLU A 133 -13.68 -0.78 1.89
CA GLU A 133 -13.66 -1.56 3.14
C GLU A 133 -12.22 -1.91 3.55
N LYS A 134 -11.43 -2.41 2.60
CA LYS A 134 -10.04 -2.82 2.87
C LYS A 134 -9.13 -1.65 3.22
N ILE A 135 -9.27 -0.50 2.54
CA ILE A 135 -8.50 0.71 2.86
C ILE A 135 -8.85 1.22 4.25
N LEU A 136 -10.14 1.20 4.62
CA LEU A 136 -10.58 1.60 5.97
C LEU A 136 -10.07 0.64 7.04
N GLN A 137 -10.02 -0.66 6.75
CA GLN A 137 -9.39 -1.65 7.63
C GLN A 137 -7.89 -1.36 7.85
N MET A 138 -7.16 -0.99 6.79
CA MET A 138 -5.75 -0.56 6.92
C MET A 138 -5.62 0.72 7.74
N GLN A 139 -6.53 1.68 7.55
CA GLN A 139 -6.55 2.91 8.34
C GLN A 139 -6.80 2.61 9.84
N GLU A 140 -7.74 1.74 10.16
CA GLU A 140 -8.03 1.36 11.53
C GLU A 140 -6.84 0.64 12.20
N MET A 141 -6.17 -0.23 11.45
CA MET A 141 -5.00 -1.00 11.93
C MET A 141 -3.76 -0.14 12.18
N PHE A 142 -3.49 0.84 11.32
CA PHE A 142 -2.21 1.55 11.29
C PHE A 142 -2.31 3.07 11.54
N GLY A 143 -3.51 3.65 11.60
CA GLY A 143 -3.66 5.11 11.71
C GLY A 143 -3.05 5.86 10.52
N LEU A 144 -3.37 5.42 9.31
CA LEU A 144 -2.74 5.92 8.08
C LEU A 144 -3.00 7.40 7.83
N THR A 145 -1.96 8.11 7.40
CA THR A 145 -2.07 9.45 6.80
C THR A 145 -1.99 9.39 5.27
N ARG A 146 -1.55 8.24 4.71
CA ARG A 146 -1.42 8.04 3.27
C ARG A 146 -1.68 6.58 2.88
N PHE A 147 -2.45 6.39 1.82
CA PHE A 147 -2.58 5.12 1.12
C PHE A 147 -2.04 5.25 -0.31
N SER A 148 -1.23 4.27 -0.75
CA SER A 148 -0.67 4.21 -2.10
C SER A 148 -1.10 2.92 -2.78
N ALA A 149 -1.88 3.04 -3.85
CA ALA A 149 -2.32 1.93 -4.69
C ALA A 149 -1.33 1.74 -5.86
N HIS A 150 -0.68 0.59 -5.94
CA HIS A 150 0.21 0.20 -7.03
C HIS A 150 -0.60 -0.58 -8.07
N MET A 151 -0.99 0.07 -9.15
CA MET A 151 -1.97 -0.46 -10.12
C MET A 151 -1.35 -1.00 -11.42
N ASP A 152 -0.07 -0.76 -11.68
CA ASP A 152 0.60 -1.14 -12.93
C ASP A 152 1.44 -2.43 -12.81
N MET A 153 1.30 -3.18 -11.72
CA MET A 153 2.02 -4.43 -11.51
C MET A 153 1.72 -5.44 -12.64
N GLY A 154 2.77 -5.85 -13.34
CA GLY A 154 2.68 -6.79 -14.46
C GLY A 154 2.37 -6.15 -15.82
N GLY A 155 2.10 -4.84 -15.86
CA GLY A 155 1.82 -4.12 -17.11
C GLY A 155 0.44 -4.47 -17.70
N PRO A 156 -0.67 -4.20 -16.99
CA PRO A 156 -2.01 -4.33 -17.55
C PRO A 156 -2.17 -3.43 -18.79
N SER A 157 -3.20 -3.67 -19.61
CA SER A 157 -3.45 -2.81 -20.76
C SER A 157 -3.65 -1.36 -20.31
N HIS A 158 -3.23 -0.40 -21.14
CA HIS A 158 -3.42 1.04 -20.83
C HIS A 158 -4.88 1.37 -20.54
N THR A 159 -5.81 0.82 -21.32
CA THR A 159 -7.25 1.03 -21.13
C THR A 159 -7.73 0.52 -19.77
N SER A 160 -7.35 -0.70 -19.38
CA SER A 160 -7.72 -1.27 -18.09
C SER A 160 -7.09 -0.51 -16.92
N LEU A 161 -5.84 -0.06 -17.07
CA LEU A 161 -5.16 0.74 -16.07
C LEU A 161 -5.84 2.11 -15.87
N MET A 162 -6.15 2.82 -16.95
CA MET A 162 -6.84 4.11 -16.88
C MET A 162 -8.20 3.98 -16.23
N LYS A 163 -8.98 2.94 -16.57
CA LYS A 163 -10.25 2.66 -15.91
C LYS A 163 -10.10 2.38 -14.41
N SER A 164 -9.07 1.65 -14.02
CA SER A 164 -8.77 1.39 -12.60
C SER A 164 -8.44 2.69 -11.85
N ILE A 165 -7.67 3.60 -12.47
CA ILE A 165 -7.34 4.92 -11.92
C ILE A 165 -8.61 5.79 -11.76
N GLU A 166 -9.48 5.82 -12.77
CA GLU A 166 -10.76 6.53 -12.71
C GLU A 166 -11.64 6.03 -11.56
N ILE A 167 -11.80 4.70 -11.43
CA ILE A 167 -12.56 4.10 -10.33
C ILE A 167 -11.97 4.49 -8.98
N PHE A 168 -10.65 4.49 -8.85
CA PHE A 168 -9.99 4.92 -7.61
C PHE A 168 -10.27 6.39 -7.29
N GLY A 169 -10.14 7.28 -8.28
CA GLY A 169 -10.38 8.71 -8.12
C GLY A 169 -11.83 9.07 -7.81
N ASP A 170 -12.77 8.49 -8.57
CA ASP A 170 -14.17 8.91 -8.57
C ASP A 170 -15.04 8.13 -7.58
N LYS A 171 -14.73 6.84 -7.35
CA LYS A 171 -15.60 5.95 -6.56
C LYS A 171 -15.00 5.53 -5.22
N ILE A 172 -13.68 5.38 -5.10
CA ILE A 172 -13.01 4.85 -3.91
C ILE A 172 -12.54 5.99 -3.01
N SER A 173 -11.68 6.86 -3.52
CA SER A 173 -11.06 7.94 -2.73
C SER A 173 -12.06 8.87 -2.04
N PRO A 174 -13.16 9.32 -2.70
CA PRO A 174 -14.16 10.16 -2.04
C PRO A 174 -14.89 9.45 -0.90
N LYS A 175 -15.22 8.16 -1.07
CA LYS A 175 -15.90 7.36 -0.04
C LYS A 175 -15.02 7.13 1.19
N VAL A 176 -13.73 6.79 0.98
CA VAL A 176 -12.76 6.66 2.06
C VAL A 176 -12.65 7.97 2.83
N ARG A 177 -12.48 9.11 2.14
CA ARG A 177 -12.38 10.42 2.78
C ARG A 177 -13.65 10.80 3.55
N ALA A 178 -14.82 10.50 3.00
CA ALA A 178 -16.11 10.76 3.68
C ALA A 178 -16.24 9.94 4.97
N ALA A 179 -15.91 8.65 4.92
CA ALA A 179 -15.94 7.76 6.08
C ALA A 179 -14.98 8.22 7.20
N LEU A 180 -13.81 8.73 6.84
CA LEU A 180 -12.82 9.22 7.81
C LEU A 180 -13.26 10.54 8.47
N LYS A 181 -13.94 11.43 7.73
CA LYS A 181 -14.48 12.69 8.29
C LYS A 181 -15.60 12.46 9.30
N GLN A 182 -16.34 11.35 9.21
CA GLN A 182 -17.41 11.01 10.14
C GLN A 182 -16.89 10.42 11.46
N LYS A 183 -15.64 9.96 11.50
CA LYS A 183 -15.02 9.36 12.69
C LYS A 183 -14.16 10.34 13.50
N GLY A 184 -13.88 11.51 12.99
CA GLY A 184 -13.10 12.59 13.62
C GLY A 184 -13.95 13.78 13.94
#